data_d51a596969ba03503dd6f5fc53fbb67b
#
_entry.id   d51a596969ba03503dd6f5fc53fbb67b
#
_cell.length_a   1.000
_cell.length_b   1.000
_cell.length_c   1.000
_cell.angle_alpha   90.00
_cell.angle_beta   90.00
_cell.angle_gamma   90.00
#
_symmetry.space_group_name_H-M   'P 1'
#
loop_
_entity.id
_entity.type
_entity.pdbx_description
1 polymer ?
#
loop_
_entity_poly.entity_id
_entity_poly.type
_entity_poly.pdbx_seq_one_letter_code
_entity_poly.pdbx_strand_id
1 'polypeptide(L)'
;MSRHGLVSVFNKQGVASFASFLSSKGLKILSSSGTAHLLKEYSVSVQDISDFTGSPEILGGRVKTLHPKIYGGILQDIQNPEHVRDMKQANIPPLSVVVANLYPFDQKNCIENIDIGGVTLIRAAAKNFNSVLVVVDPQDYISIMQQYDE
;
A
#
# COMPACT_ATOMS: atom_id res chain seq x y z
N MET A 1 -2.01 17.05 -6.40
CA MET A 1 -1.83 15.65 -6.86
C MET A 1 -2.84 14.76 -6.16
N SER A 2 -3.39 13.76 -6.85
CA SER A 2 -4.26 12.77 -6.19
C SER A 2 -3.45 11.93 -5.21
N ARG A 3 -3.98 11.75 -3.99
CA ARG A 3 -3.37 10.88 -2.99
C ARG A 3 -3.70 9.40 -3.28
N HIS A 4 -2.79 8.52 -2.95
CA HIS A 4 -2.95 7.08 -3.15
C HIS A 4 -2.87 6.33 -1.82
N GLY A 5 -3.60 5.23 -1.74
CA GLY A 5 -3.48 4.23 -0.69
C GLY A 5 -3.01 2.90 -1.29
N LEU A 6 -1.97 2.30 -0.71
CA LEU A 6 -1.48 1.00 -1.13
C LEU A 6 -2.03 -0.07 -0.18
N VAL A 7 -2.69 -1.08 -0.75
CA VAL A 7 -3.29 -2.18 0.01
C VAL A 7 -2.69 -3.50 -0.47
N SER A 8 -1.92 -4.15 0.39
CA SER A 8 -1.25 -5.43 0.10
C SER A 8 -1.24 -6.30 1.36
N VAL A 9 -2.22 -7.18 1.50
CA VAL A 9 -2.44 -7.94 2.73
C VAL A 9 -2.51 -9.44 2.47
N PHE A 10 -1.97 -10.24 3.38
CA PHE A 10 -2.19 -11.67 3.45
C PHE A 10 -3.54 -11.96 4.12
N ASN A 11 -3.74 -11.48 5.35
CA ASN A 11 -5.04 -11.54 6.02
C ASN A 11 -5.98 -10.50 5.42
N LYS A 12 -7.01 -10.98 4.72
CA LYS A 12 -7.94 -10.16 3.95
C LYS A 12 -9.22 -9.80 4.72
N GLN A 13 -9.29 -10.13 6.00
CA GLN A 13 -10.46 -9.83 6.84
C GLN A 13 -10.74 -8.32 6.88
N GLY A 14 -11.94 -7.93 6.49
CA GLY A 14 -12.40 -6.54 6.53
C GLY A 14 -11.74 -5.59 5.54
N VAL A 15 -10.76 -6.05 4.76
CA VAL A 15 -9.97 -5.16 3.88
C VAL A 15 -10.80 -4.51 2.77
N ALA A 16 -11.81 -5.19 2.25
CA ALA A 16 -12.66 -4.64 1.18
C ALA A 16 -13.47 -3.43 1.68
N SER A 17 -14.08 -3.53 2.86
CA SER A 17 -14.80 -2.42 3.49
C SER A 17 -13.87 -1.25 3.80
N PHE A 18 -12.68 -1.54 4.31
CA PHE A 18 -11.69 -0.51 4.62
C PHE A 18 -11.16 0.19 3.36
N ALA A 19 -10.84 -0.57 2.31
CA ALA A 19 -10.41 0.01 1.03
C ALA A 19 -11.52 0.83 0.36
N SER A 20 -12.78 0.38 0.44
CA SER A 20 -13.94 1.15 -0.03
C SER A 20 -14.06 2.48 0.72
N PHE A 21 -13.90 2.45 2.04
CA PHE A 21 -13.88 3.66 2.86
C PHE A 21 -12.76 4.62 2.42
N LEU A 22 -11.52 4.15 2.28
CA LEU A 22 -10.40 4.98 1.82
C LEU A 22 -10.67 5.59 0.44
N SER A 23 -11.27 4.81 -0.46
CA SER A 23 -11.69 5.30 -1.78
C SER A 23 -12.74 6.40 -1.68
N SER A 24 -13.72 6.28 -0.77
CA SER A 24 -14.74 7.30 -0.50
C SER A 24 -14.13 8.61 0.05
N LYS A 25 -12.96 8.53 0.69
CA LYS A 25 -12.17 9.68 1.14
C LYS A 25 -11.26 10.27 0.05
N GLY A 26 -11.43 9.83 -1.18
CA GLY A 26 -10.73 10.36 -2.35
C GLY A 26 -9.36 9.77 -2.61
N LEU A 27 -8.99 8.65 -1.95
CA LEU A 27 -7.75 7.96 -2.26
C LEU A 27 -7.93 7.03 -3.47
N LYS A 28 -6.95 7.04 -4.36
CA LYS A 28 -6.83 6.00 -5.41
C LYS A 28 -6.18 4.77 -4.81
N ILE A 29 -6.84 3.63 -4.91
CA ILE A 29 -6.35 2.38 -4.30
C ILE A 29 -5.40 1.68 -5.26
N LEU A 30 -4.18 1.43 -4.80
CA LEU A 30 -3.19 0.58 -5.47
C LEU A 30 -3.16 -0.78 -4.79
N SER A 31 -3.15 -1.84 -5.57
CA SER A 31 -3.04 -3.19 -5.04
C SER A 31 -2.50 -4.16 -6.09
N SER A 32 -2.16 -5.36 -5.69
CA SER A 32 -1.67 -6.41 -6.58
C SER A 32 -2.21 -7.79 -6.23
N SER A 33 -2.12 -8.70 -7.20
CA SER A 33 -2.39 -10.14 -7.01
C SER A 33 -3.74 -10.42 -6.36
N GLY A 34 -3.77 -11.31 -5.36
CA GLY A 34 -5.00 -11.76 -4.71
C GLY A 34 -5.76 -10.64 -3.98
N THR A 35 -5.07 -9.66 -3.42
CA THR A 35 -5.73 -8.51 -2.78
C THR A 35 -6.46 -7.66 -3.81
N ALA A 36 -5.83 -7.35 -4.95
CA ALA A 36 -6.47 -6.60 -6.02
C ALA A 36 -7.71 -7.32 -6.58
N HIS A 37 -7.61 -8.64 -6.75
CA HIS A 37 -8.72 -9.47 -7.22
C HIS A 37 -9.91 -9.38 -6.26
N LEU A 38 -9.68 -9.62 -4.97
CA LEU A 38 -10.72 -9.51 -3.94
C LEU A 38 -11.37 -8.13 -3.92
N LEU A 39 -10.58 -7.06 -3.94
CA LEU A 39 -11.12 -5.71 -3.90
C LEU A 39 -12.03 -5.41 -5.10
N LYS A 40 -11.65 -5.88 -6.30
CA LYS A 40 -12.45 -5.76 -7.52
C LYS A 40 -13.77 -6.54 -7.42
N GLU A 41 -13.77 -7.72 -6.81
CA GLU A 41 -15.00 -8.51 -6.55
C GLU A 41 -15.99 -7.75 -5.66
N TYR A 42 -15.49 -6.94 -4.71
CA TYR A 42 -16.30 -6.06 -3.86
C TYR A 42 -16.56 -4.67 -4.48
N SER A 43 -16.36 -4.53 -5.80
CA SER A 43 -16.60 -3.29 -6.54
C SER A 43 -15.76 -2.09 -6.09
N VAL A 44 -14.63 -2.33 -5.44
CA VAL A 44 -13.65 -1.28 -5.14
C VAL A 44 -12.84 -0.98 -6.39
N SER A 45 -12.76 0.29 -6.77
CA SER A 45 -11.92 0.72 -7.89
C SER A 45 -10.45 0.60 -7.51
N VAL A 46 -9.72 -0.27 -8.19
CA VAL A 46 -8.30 -0.57 -7.92
C VAL A 46 -7.47 -0.37 -9.16
N GLN A 47 -6.37 0.34 -9.04
CA GLN A 47 -5.30 0.36 -10.03
C GLN A 47 -4.27 -0.70 -9.66
N ASP A 48 -3.92 -1.56 -10.61
CA ASP A 48 -2.88 -2.57 -10.39
C ASP A 48 -1.50 -1.91 -10.25
N ILE A 49 -0.68 -2.45 -9.34
CA ILE A 49 0.68 -1.93 -9.11
C ILE A 49 1.54 -1.99 -10.36
N SER A 50 1.38 -3.02 -11.18
CA SER A 50 2.08 -3.14 -12.48
C SER A 50 1.74 -1.98 -13.42
N ASP A 51 0.48 -1.58 -13.50
CA ASP A 51 0.04 -0.45 -14.31
C ASP A 51 0.53 0.89 -13.75
N PHE A 52 0.54 1.00 -12.43
CA PHE A 52 1.03 2.20 -11.75
C PHE A 52 2.53 2.39 -11.92
N THR A 53 3.32 1.33 -11.78
CA THR A 53 4.78 1.38 -11.89
C THR A 53 5.27 1.35 -13.34
N GLY A 54 4.50 0.72 -14.24
CA GLY A 54 4.92 0.36 -15.58
C GLY A 54 5.85 -0.87 -15.61
N SER A 55 5.96 -1.59 -14.50
CA SER A 55 6.82 -2.77 -14.35
C SER A 55 5.98 -3.99 -14.02
N PRO A 56 6.09 -5.09 -14.76
CA PRO A 56 5.35 -6.31 -14.47
C PRO A 56 5.85 -6.96 -13.18
N GLU A 57 4.98 -7.75 -12.57
CA GLU A 57 5.38 -8.67 -11.52
C GLU A 57 6.31 -9.74 -12.11
N ILE A 58 7.44 -10.01 -11.46
CA ILE A 58 8.45 -10.96 -11.95
C ILE A 58 8.86 -11.95 -10.86
N LEU A 59 9.60 -12.98 -11.28
CA LEU A 59 10.12 -14.05 -10.39
C LEU A 59 9.01 -14.74 -9.58
N GLY A 60 7.88 -15.04 -10.23
CA GLY A 60 6.75 -15.69 -9.57
C GLY A 60 6.12 -14.85 -8.45
N GLY A 61 6.19 -13.53 -8.56
CA GLY A 61 5.64 -12.61 -7.57
C GLY A 61 6.56 -12.23 -6.43
N ARG A 62 7.81 -12.65 -6.44
CA ARG A 62 8.79 -12.22 -5.43
C ARG A 62 9.13 -10.74 -5.54
N VAL A 63 8.97 -10.15 -6.72
CA VAL A 63 9.19 -8.74 -6.99
C VAL A 63 7.93 -8.12 -7.60
N LYS A 64 7.27 -7.26 -6.84
CA LYS A 64 6.03 -6.53 -7.20
C LYS A 64 6.11 -5.07 -6.78
N THR A 65 6.22 -4.85 -5.46
CA THR A 65 6.18 -3.53 -4.82
C THR A 65 7.56 -2.91 -4.65
N LEU A 66 8.64 -3.69 -4.83
CA LEU A 66 10.03 -3.20 -4.73
C LEU A 66 10.38 -2.35 -5.95
N HIS A 67 9.85 -1.15 -5.99
CA HIS A 67 9.98 -0.23 -7.11
C HIS A 67 10.17 1.21 -6.63
N PRO A 68 11.07 2.02 -7.22
CA PRO A 68 11.32 3.40 -6.81
C PRO A 68 10.06 4.26 -6.75
N LYS A 69 9.11 4.07 -7.65
CA LYS A 69 7.86 4.82 -7.70
C LYS A 69 6.97 4.56 -6.47
N ILE A 70 6.97 3.34 -5.96
CA ILE A 70 6.25 2.97 -4.72
C ILE A 70 6.94 3.60 -3.52
N TYR A 71 8.23 3.35 -3.35
CA TYR A 71 8.97 3.83 -2.17
C TYR A 71 9.19 5.34 -2.18
N GLY A 72 9.35 5.95 -3.34
CA GLY A 72 9.35 7.41 -3.48
C GLY A 72 8.03 8.02 -3.02
N GLY A 73 6.90 7.41 -3.39
CA GLY A 73 5.57 7.84 -2.92
C GLY A 73 5.36 7.71 -1.42
N ILE A 74 5.97 6.69 -0.77
CA ILE A 74 5.86 6.47 0.68
C ILE A 74 6.85 7.35 1.45
N LEU A 75 8.11 7.46 1.01
CA LEU A 75 9.20 8.09 1.76
C LEU A 75 9.34 9.60 1.50
N GLN A 76 8.49 10.17 0.68
CA GLN A 76 8.52 11.58 0.33
C GLN A 76 8.20 12.48 1.53
N ASP A 77 8.81 13.66 1.55
CA ASP A 77 8.46 14.77 2.42
C ASP A 77 8.04 15.95 1.53
N ILE A 78 6.74 16.30 1.58
CA ILE A 78 6.19 17.40 0.77
C ILE A 78 6.66 18.78 1.23
N GLN A 79 7.26 18.90 2.41
CA GLN A 79 7.85 20.13 2.90
C GLN A 79 9.30 20.31 2.40
N ASN A 80 9.92 19.24 1.90
CA ASN A 80 11.25 19.30 1.33
C ASN A 80 11.17 19.64 -0.18
N PRO A 81 11.66 20.82 -0.61
CA PRO A 81 11.60 21.23 -2.03
C PRO A 81 12.34 20.30 -2.99
N GLU A 82 13.40 19.62 -2.52
CA GLU A 82 14.14 18.65 -3.31
C GLU A 82 13.28 17.42 -3.59
N HIS A 83 12.64 16.84 -2.55
CA HIS A 83 11.72 15.73 -2.71
C HIS A 83 10.56 16.09 -3.66
N VAL A 84 9.98 17.27 -3.52
CA VAL A 84 8.88 17.73 -4.40
C VAL A 84 9.33 17.81 -5.86
N ARG A 85 10.56 18.27 -6.09
CA ARG A 85 11.15 18.35 -7.44
C ARG A 85 11.35 16.94 -8.03
N ASP A 86 11.96 16.04 -7.26
CA ASP A 86 12.22 14.66 -7.67
C ASP A 86 10.93 13.91 -7.99
N MET A 87 9.91 14.05 -7.14
CA MET A 87 8.60 13.44 -7.37
C MET A 87 7.95 13.94 -8.66
N LYS A 88 8.05 15.25 -8.94
CA LYS A 88 7.52 15.82 -10.19
C LYS A 88 8.26 15.28 -11.41
N GLN A 89 9.60 15.25 -11.36
CA GLN A 89 10.43 14.76 -12.46
C GLN A 89 10.18 13.28 -12.75
N ALA A 90 10.04 12.46 -11.70
CA ALA A 90 9.80 11.02 -11.81
C ALA A 90 8.32 10.65 -11.96
N ASN A 91 7.41 11.63 -11.98
CA ASN A 91 5.95 11.43 -12.00
C ASN A 91 5.49 10.47 -10.88
N ILE A 92 5.93 10.75 -9.65
CA ILE A 92 5.59 9.96 -8.47
C ILE A 92 4.51 10.71 -7.66
N PRO A 93 3.29 10.18 -7.55
CA PRO A 93 2.29 10.74 -6.64
C PRO A 93 2.54 10.29 -5.20
N PRO A 94 2.09 11.07 -4.20
CA PRO A 94 2.21 10.67 -2.80
C PRO A 94 1.34 9.47 -2.47
N LEU A 95 1.89 8.54 -1.69
CA LEU A 95 1.17 7.47 -1.02
C LEU A 95 0.98 7.89 0.45
N SER A 96 -0.26 8.12 0.86
CA SER A 96 -0.58 8.61 2.21
C SER A 96 -1.10 7.52 3.15
N VAL A 97 -1.44 6.34 2.62
CA VAL A 97 -1.88 5.18 3.41
C VAL A 97 -1.20 3.93 2.87
N VAL A 98 -0.68 3.11 3.77
CA VAL A 98 -0.17 1.76 3.49
C VAL A 98 -0.88 0.77 4.41
N VAL A 99 -1.62 -0.15 3.81
CA VAL A 99 -2.29 -1.26 4.50
C VAL A 99 -1.55 -2.53 4.12
N ALA A 100 -0.86 -3.14 5.06
CA ALA A 100 -0.06 -4.33 4.81
C ALA A 100 0.00 -5.22 6.04
N ASN A 101 -0.16 -6.53 5.86
CA ASN A 101 0.17 -7.53 6.86
C ASN A 101 0.95 -8.67 6.21
N LEU A 102 1.61 -9.47 7.04
CA LEU A 102 2.64 -10.39 6.61
C LEU A 102 2.12 -11.83 6.51
N TYR A 103 2.83 -12.66 5.75
CA TYR A 103 2.64 -14.11 5.76
C TYR A 103 2.90 -14.68 7.15
N PRO A 104 2.06 -15.63 7.64
CA PRO A 104 2.23 -16.24 8.94
C PRO A 104 3.34 -17.30 8.92
N PHE A 105 4.60 -16.87 8.98
CA PHE A 105 5.76 -17.75 8.92
C PHE A 105 5.74 -18.83 9.99
N ASP A 106 5.28 -18.50 11.21
CA ASP A 106 5.18 -19.45 12.34
C ASP A 106 4.21 -20.61 12.08
N GLN A 107 3.22 -20.40 11.21
CA GLN A 107 2.25 -21.42 10.86
C GLN A 107 2.71 -22.32 9.71
N LYS A 108 3.60 -21.81 8.86
CA LYS A 108 4.13 -22.53 7.71
C LYS A 108 5.56 -22.08 7.40
N ASN A 109 6.52 -22.79 7.99
CA ASN A 109 7.94 -22.55 7.80
C ASN A 109 8.39 -22.99 6.39
N CYS A 110 8.34 -22.10 5.43
CA CYS A 110 8.92 -22.32 4.11
C CYS A 110 9.52 -21.02 3.57
N ILE A 111 10.47 -21.16 2.67
CA ILE A 111 11.20 -20.00 2.09
C ILE A 111 10.22 -19.01 1.46
N GLU A 112 9.16 -19.47 0.80
CA GLU A 112 8.19 -18.59 0.14
C GLU A 112 7.37 -17.73 1.12
N ASN A 113 7.31 -18.11 2.39
CA ASN A 113 6.63 -17.32 3.44
C ASN A 113 7.55 -16.30 4.14
N ILE A 114 8.80 -16.18 3.71
CA ILE A 114 9.66 -15.07 4.11
C ILE A 114 9.23 -13.84 3.32
N ASP A 115 8.46 -12.97 3.96
CA ASP A 115 7.89 -11.78 3.34
C ASP A 115 8.96 -10.70 3.15
N ILE A 116 9.22 -10.31 1.91
CA ILE A 116 10.16 -9.24 1.58
C ILE A 116 9.41 -7.93 1.34
N GLY A 117 8.40 -7.95 0.48
CA GLY A 117 7.67 -6.75 0.06
C GLY A 117 6.86 -6.13 1.19
N GLY A 118 6.09 -6.92 1.94
CA GLY A 118 5.27 -6.44 3.05
C GLY A 118 6.08 -5.80 4.16
N VAL A 119 7.19 -6.45 4.56
CA VAL A 119 8.10 -5.93 5.59
C VAL A 119 8.68 -4.58 5.19
N THR A 120 9.16 -4.44 3.96
CA THR A 120 9.76 -3.20 3.48
C THR A 120 8.72 -2.08 3.33
N LEU A 121 7.49 -2.38 2.90
CA LEU A 121 6.39 -1.42 2.87
C LEU A 121 6.07 -0.87 4.27
N ILE A 122 5.94 -1.75 5.25
CA ILE A 122 5.66 -1.38 6.65
C ILE A 122 6.79 -0.50 7.20
N ARG A 123 8.04 -0.91 6.99
CA ARG A 123 9.20 -0.13 7.47
C ARG A 123 9.27 1.26 6.83
N ALA A 124 9.04 1.37 5.52
CA ALA A 124 9.03 2.66 4.82
C ALA A 124 7.92 3.57 5.34
N ALA A 125 6.69 3.06 5.47
CA ALA A 125 5.57 3.82 5.99
C ALA A 125 5.78 4.25 7.45
N ALA A 126 6.28 3.34 8.30
CA ALA A 126 6.60 3.65 9.70
C ALA A 126 7.71 4.71 9.82
N LYS A 127 8.73 4.68 8.95
CA LYS A 127 9.75 5.73 8.91
C LYS A 127 9.14 7.11 8.62
N ASN A 128 8.15 7.17 7.76
CA ASN A 128 7.49 8.42 7.34
C ASN A 128 6.09 8.60 8.00
N PHE A 129 5.94 8.19 9.24
CA PHE A 129 4.65 8.19 9.96
C PHE A 129 4.00 9.57 10.07
N ASN A 130 4.76 10.65 9.97
CA ASN A 130 4.23 12.01 9.95
C ASN A 130 3.38 12.33 8.70
N SER A 131 3.58 11.59 7.61
CA SER A 131 2.92 11.82 6.32
C SER A 131 2.14 10.61 5.81
N VAL A 132 2.37 9.44 6.39
CA VAL A 132 1.80 8.17 5.92
C VAL A 132 1.17 7.41 7.08
N LEU A 133 -0.11 7.10 6.94
CA LEU A 133 -0.80 6.17 7.83
C LEU A 133 -0.41 4.74 7.47
N VAL A 134 0.16 3.99 8.42
CA VAL A 134 0.44 2.56 8.25
C VAL A 134 -0.52 1.73 9.09
N VAL A 135 -1.17 0.75 8.46
CA VAL A 135 -2.18 -0.11 9.09
C VAL A 135 -1.78 -1.56 8.85
N VAL A 136 -1.56 -2.31 9.94
CA VAL A 136 -1.06 -3.68 9.89
C VAL A 136 -2.04 -4.72 10.46
N ASP A 137 -2.99 -4.29 11.30
CA ASP A 137 -3.95 -5.18 11.93
C ASP A 137 -5.37 -4.91 11.42
N PRO A 138 -6.09 -5.91 10.89
CA PRO A 138 -7.49 -5.77 10.51
C PRO A 138 -8.42 -5.29 11.65
N GLN A 139 -8.05 -5.55 12.91
CA GLN A 139 -8.83 -5.09 14.07
C GLN A 139 -8.86 -3.58 14.21
N ASP A 140 -7.87 -2.88 13.66
CA ASP A 140 -7.78 -1.41 13.72
C ASP A 140 -8.66 -0.70 12.67
N TYR A 141 -9.16 -1.40 11.64
CA TYR A 141 -9.89 -0.78 10.54
C TYR A 141 -11.10 0.04 11.01
N ILE A 142 -11.91 -0.51 11.92
CA ILE A 142 -13.13 0.18 12.41
C ILE A 142 -12.76 1.44 13.17
N SER A 143 -11.78 1.36 14.07
CA SER A 143 -11.31 2.50 14.86
C SER A 143 -10.75 3.61 13.96
N ILE A 144 -9.96 3.23 12.94
CA ILE A 144 -9.40 4.18 11.98
C ILE A 144 -10.52 4.85 11.17
N MET A 145 -11.51 4.09 10.69
CA MET A 145 -12.64 4.67 9.95
C MET A 145 -13.42 5.70 10.77
N GLN A 146 -13.54 5.49 12.09
CA GLN A 146 -14.22 6.41 12.99
C GLN A 146 -13.45 7.71 13.24
N GLN A 147 -12.13 7.63 13.25
CA GLN A 147 -11.22 8.74 13.62
C GLN A 147 -10.60 9.45 12.41
N TYR A 148 -10.84 8.99 11.19
CA TYR A 148 -10.11 9.44 9.99
C TYR A 148 -10.31 10.92 9.66
N ASP A 149 -11.44 11.48 10.04
CA ASP A 149 -11.83 12.86 9.73
C ASP A 149 -11.54 13.83 10.89
N GLU A 150 -11.01 13.34 12.02
CA GLU A 150 -10.61 14.15 13.17
C GLU A 150 -9.15 14.62 13.02
#